data_b70657ed652b3f5345dc4d28038b693a
#
_entry.id   b70657ed652b3f5345dc4d28038b693a
#
_cell.length_a   1.000
_cell.length_b   1.000
_cell.length_c   1.000
_cell.angle_alpha   90.00
_cell.angle_beta   90.00
_cell.angle_gamma   90.00
#
_symmetry.space_group_name_H-M   'P 1'
#
loop_
_entity.id
_entity.type
_entity.pdbx_description
1 polymer ?
#
loop_
_entity_poly.entity_id
_entity_poly.type
_entity_poly.pdbx_seq_one_letter_code
_entity_poly.pdbx_strand_id
1 'polypeptide(L)'
;MTERQQGGRAARAEARREAIVEAAMAEIAERGYRATTLAAVAERVGLTQPGVLHYFPSKKHLLIGVLEARDQWDTAALLTRSTDVRLSHLEQIVEFNAERPGIVQTFTALAAESTTGQHPAREYFTERYAAARVVFAELLRKEFGDRLPGGLTPEQAAPLLIAMLDGMQIQWLLAPDEVDMPAAFRNFVALLGAGDHVENRADRD
;
A
#
# COMPACT_ATOMS: atom_id res chain seq x y z
N MET A 1 16.05 -32.91 -19.42
CA MET A 1 16.22 -31.82 -18.42
C MET A 1 15.39 -32.18 -17.21
N THR A 2 16.00 -32.41 -16.07
CA THR A 2 15.33 -32.90 -14.86
C THR A 2 14.54 -31.77 -14.17
N GLU A 3 13.40 -32.08 -13.53
CA GLU A 3 12.53 -31.12 -12.76
C GLU A 3 13.31 -30.26 -11.79
N ARG A 4 14.35 -30.77 -11.13
CA ARG A 4 15.27 -30.01 -10.28
C ARG A 4 16.01 -28.87 -10.98
N GLN A 5 16.36 -29.02 -12.26
CA GLN A 5 17.05 -27.98 -13.03
C GLN A 5 16.06 -26.88 -13.48
N GLN A 6 14.80 -27.23 -13.75
CA GLN A 6 13.74 -26.26 -14.05
C GLN A 6 13.36 -25.43 -12.84
N GLY A 7 13.22 -26.05 -11.65
CA GLY A 7 12.92 -25.32 -10.41
C GLY A 7 14.02 -24.34 -10.01
N GLY A 8 15.29 -24.72 -10.16
CA GLY A 8 16.42 -23.82 -9.87
C GLY A 8 16.54 -22.63 -10.84
N ARG A 9 16.11 -22.80 -12.10
CA ARG A 9 16.11 -21.72 -13.10
C ARG A 9 14.96 -20.76 -12.87
N ALA A 10 13.77 -21.25 -12.52
CA ALA A 10 12.61 -20.44 -12.17
C ALA A 10 12.87 -19.59 -10.90
N ALA A 11 13.42 -20.20 -9.85
CA ALA A 11 13.77 -19.50 -8.62
C ALA A 11 14.81 -18.37 -8.84
N ARG A 12 15.81 -18.61 -9.70
CA ARG A 12 16.79 -17.57 -10.06
C ARG A 12 16.18 -16.45 -10.89
N ALA A 13 15.23 -16.75 -11.77
CA ALA A 13 14.52 -15.75 -12.56
C ALA A 13 13.64 -14.87 -11.65
N GLU A 14 12.95 -15.47 -10.67
CA GLU A 14 12.13 -14.73 -9.70
C GLU A 14 12.99 -13.83 -8.79
N ALA A 15 14.05 -14.36 -8.20
CA ALA A 15 14.98 -13.56 -7.41
C ALA A 15 15.57 -12.38 -8.21
N ARG A 16 15.80 -12.57 -9.51
CA ARG A 16 16.28 -11.48 -10.39
C ARG A 16 15.17 -10.45 -10.65
N ARG A 17 13.92 -10.90 -10.83
CA ARG A 17 12.76 -10.03 -10.99
C ARG A 17 12.53 -9.16 -9.76
N GLU A 18 12.60 -9.76 -8.58
CA GLU A 18 12.51 -9.06 -7.28
C GLU A 18 13.62 -8.00 -7.14
N ALA A 19 14.88 -8.35 -7.42
CA ALA A 19 15.99 -7.39 -7.35
C ALA A 19 15.80 -6.19 -8.30
N ILE A 20 15.22 -6.40 -9.50
CA ILE A 20 14.91 -5.30 -10.43
C ILE A 20 13.80 -4.41 -9.86
N VAL A 21 12.77 -4.98 -9.23
CA VAL A 21 11.67 -4.24 -8.60
C VAL A 21 12.19 -3.39 -7.44
N GLU A 22 13.02 -3.95 -6.55
CA GLU A 22 13.64 -3.21 -5.44
C GLU A 22 14.51 -2.05 -5.93
N ALA A 23 15.33 -2.28 -6.95
CA ALA A 23 16.15 -1.23 -7.55
C ALA A 23 15.30 -0.13 -8.21
N ALA A 24 14.21 -0.50 -8.88
CA ALA A 24 13.28 0.45 -9.47
C ALA A 24 12.56 1.29 -8.39
N MET A 25 12.18 0.66 -7.29
CA MET A 25 11.57 1.34 -6.15
C MET A 25 12.52 2.39 -5.56
N ALA A 26 13.79 2.03 -5.35
CA ALA A 26 14.81 2.95 -4.86
C ALA A 26 15.02 4.13 -5.83
N GLU A 27 15.12 3.86 -7.15
CA GLU A 27 15.25 4.92 -8.16
C GLU A 27 14.04 5.86 -8.18
N ILE A 28 12.82 5.33 -8.05
CA ILE A 28 11.60 6.13 -8.02
C ILE A 28 11.53 6.97 -6.74
N ALA A 29 11.91 6.41 -5.60
CA ALA A 29 11.95 7.14 -4.32
C ALA A 29 12.95 8.30 -4.36
N GLU A 30 14.13 8.11 -4.98
CA GLU A 30 15.16 9.13 -5.04
C GLU A 30 14.90 10.24 -6.08
N ARG A 31 14.33 9.90 -7.24
CA ARG A 31 14.27 10.79 -8.42
C ARG A 31 12.87 11.04 -8.96
N GLY A 32 11.87 10.35 -8.42
CA GLY A 32 10.53 10.32 -8.97
C GLY A 32 10.39 9.44 -10.21
N TYR A 33 9.17 9.00 -10.50
CA TYR A 33 8.90 8.11 -11.63
C TYR A 33 9.34 8.68 -12.97
N ARG A 34 9.10 9.99 -13.21
CA ARG A 34 9.40 10.61 -14.51
C ARG A 34 10.88 10.55 -14.85
N ALA A 35 11.74 10.83 -13.87
CA ALA A 35 13.20 10.84 -14.06
C ALA A 35 13.84 9.45 -14.03
N THR A 36 13.17 8.43 -13.46
CA THR A 36 13.63 7.04 -13.45
C THR A 36 13.73 6.49 -14.87
N THR A 37 14.85 5.82 -15.19
CA THR A 37 15.06 5.17 -16.48
C THR A 37 15.37 3.69 -16.31
N LEU A 38 15.03 2.86 -17.33
CA LEU A 38 15.37 1.46 -17.31
C LEU A 38 16.90 1.22 -17.29
N ALA A 39 17.68 2.16 -17.84
CA ALA A 39 19.14 2.10 -17.80
C ALA A 39 19.68 2.29 -16.38
N ALA A 40 19.17 3.28 -15.63
CA ALA A 40 19.55 3.50 -14.24
C ALA A 40 19.19 2.31 -13.34
N VAL A 41 18.01 1.72 -13.52
CA VAL A 41 17.61 0.50 -12.80
C VAL A 41 18.52 -0.66 -13.16
N ALA A 42 18.87 -0.85 -14.45
CA ALA A 42 19.77 -1.91 -14.90
C ALA A 42 21.16 -1.79 -14.26
N GLU A 43 21.69 -0.57 -14.19
CA GLU A 43 22.98 -0.29 -13.56
C GLU A 43 23.01 -0.71 -12.09
N ARG A 44 21.95 -0.39 -11.32
CA ARG A 44 21.83 -0.77 -9.90
C ARG A 44 21.87 -2.29 -9.67
N VAL A 45 21.34 -3.08 -10.60
CA VAL A 45 21.30 -4.56 -10.46
C VAL A 45 22.39 -5.27 -11.24
N GLY A 46 23.34 -4.55 -11.83
CA GLY A 46 24.42 -5.12 -12.63
C GLY A 46 23.94 -5.82 -13.90
N LEU A 47 22.87 -5.29 -14.51
CA LEU A 47 22.32 -5.74 -15.79
C LEU A 47 22.51 -4.70 -16.89
N THR A 48 22.26 -5.11 -18.13
CA THR A 48 22.06 -4.20 -19.24
C THR A 48 20.58 -3.81 -19.34
N GLN A 49 20.27 -2.66 -19.97
CA GLN A 49 18.87 -2.28 -20.22
C GLN A 49 18.07 -3.37 -20.97
N PRO A 50 18.59 -4.06 -22.02
CA PRO A 50 17.93 -5.24 -22.61
C PRO A 50 17.69 -6.37 -21.61
N GLY A 51 18.60 -6.56 -20.64
CA GLY A 51 18.43 -7.52 -19.55
C GLY A 51 17.22 -7.21 -18.68
N VAL A 52 16.98 -5.94 -18.33
CA VAL A 52 15.78 -5.51 -17.61
C VAL A 52 14.52 -5.65 -18.46
N LEU A 53 14.59 -5.28 -19.75
CA LEU A 53 13.47 -5.41 -20.69
C LEU A 53 13.01 -6.86 -20.90
N HIS A 54 13.88 -7.84 -20.67
CA HIS A 54 13.50 -9.25 -20.66
C HIS A 54 12.51 -9.61 -19.55
N TYR A 55 12.60 -8.95 -18.38
CA TYR A 55 11.70 -9.15 -17.24
C TYR A 55 10.50 -8.20 -17.28
N PHE A 56 10.72 -6.97 -17.71
CA PHE A 56 9.72 -5.90 -17.77
C PHE A 56 9.78 -5.24 -19.15
N PRO A 57 8.86 -5.57 -20.04
CA PRO A 57 8.91 -5.14 -21.45
C PRO A 57 8.90 -3.62 -21.67
N SER A 58 8.54 -2.84 -20.65
CA SER A 58 8.60 -1.37 -20.69
C SER A 58 8.71 -0.77 -19.29
N LYS A 59 9.02 0.53 -19.20
CA LYS A 59 8.99 1.30 -17.95
C LYS A 59 7.60 1.25 -17.27
N LYS A 60 6.50 1.20 -18.05
CA LYS A 60 5.14 1.02 -17.51
C LYS A 60 4.99 -0.33 -16.82
N HIS A 61 5.44 -1.41 -17.44
CA HIS A 61 5.37 -2.75 -16.82
C HIS A 61 6.23 -2.85 -15.55
N LEU A 62 7.40 -2.20 -15.55
CA LEU A 62 8.23 -2.13 -14.36
C LEU A 62 7.53 -1.36 -13.23
N LEU A 63 6.89 -0.23 -13.54
CA LEU A 63 6.10 0.54 -12.57
C LEU A 63 4.99 -0.31 -11.96
N ILE A 64 4.21 -0.99 -12.77
CA ILE A 64 3.13 -1.86 -12.28
C ILE A 64 3.72 -2.98 -11.40
N GLY A 65 4.83 -3.60 -11.81
CA GLY A 65 5.51 -4.60 -10.99
C GLY A 65 5.98 -4.08 -9.62
N VAL A 66 6.43 -2.83 -9.55
CA VAL A 66 6.77 -2.16 -8.27
C VAL A 66 5.54 -2.00 -7.37
N LEU A 67 4.42 -1.57 -7.93
CA LEU A 67 3.17 -1.38 -7.18
C LEU A 67 2.57 -2.70 -6.70
N GLU A 68 2.57 -3.72 -7.56
CA GLU A 68 2.11 -5.08 -7.23
C GLU A 68 2.96 -5.72 -6.13
N ALA A 69 4.29 -5.57 -6.20
CA ALA A 69 5.19 -6.10 -5.17
C ALA A 69 4.90 -5.47 -3.80
N ARG A 70 4.65 -4.16 -3.73
CA ARG A 70 4.24 -3.50 -2.50
C ARG A 70 2.95 -4.09 -1.93
N ASP A 71 1.93 -4.25 -2.75
CA ASP A 71 0.64 -4.82 -2.30
C ASP A 71 0.80 -6.27 -1.82
N GLN A 72 1.69 -7.04 -2.46
CA GLN A 72 2.02 -8.39 -2.00
C GLN A 72 2.71 -8.39 -0.63
N TRP A 73 3.63 -7.45 -0.38
CA TRP A 73 4.29 -7.31 0.93
C TRP A 73 3.31 -6.90 2.02
N ASP A 74 2.42 -5.92 1.75
CA ASP A 74 1.38 -5.50 2.69
C ASP A 74 0.43 -6.67 3.01
N THR A 75 0.02 -7.43 1.99
CA THR A 75 -0.83 -8.63 2.15
C THR A 75 -0.12 -9.73 2.92
N ALA A 76 1.16 -10.01 2.60
CA ALA A 76 1.94 -11.01 3.31
C ALA A 76 2.12 -10.65 4.79
N ALA A 77 2.35 -9.37 5.10
CA ALA A 77 2.44 -8.88 6.48
C ALA A 77 1.14 -9.14 7.27
N LEU A 78 -0.03 -9.01 6.62
CA LEU A 78 -1.32 -9.33 7.24
C LEU A 78 -1.53 -10.83 7.45
N LEU A 79 -1.23 -11.65 6.43
CA LEU A 79 -1.56 -13.07 6.42
C LEU A 79 -0.60 -13.95 7.23
N THR A 80 0.63 -13.46 7.50
CA THR A 80 1.62 -14.23 8.29
C THR A 80 1.19 -14.46 9.74
N ARG A 81 0.24 -13.70 10.26
CA ARG A 81 -0.16 -13.74 11.68
C ARG A 81 -1.60 -14.19 11.94
N SER A 82 -2.49 -14.14 10.95
CA SER A 82 -3.89 -14.57 11.12
C SER A 82 -4.57 -14.88 9.79
N THR A 83 -5.34 -15.97 9.75
CA THR A 83 -6.29 -16.26 8.66
C THR A 83 -7.59 -15.47 8.83
N ASP A 84 -7.88 -14.96 10.04
CA ASP A 84 -9.02 -14.05 10.32
C ASP A 84 -8.49 -12.62 10.48
N VAL A 85 -8.34 -11.91 9.37
CA VAL A 85 -7.89 -10.52 9.36
C VAL A 85 -8.96 -9.61 9.96
N ARG A 86 -8.53 -8.75 10.93
CA ARG A 86 -9.37 -7.76 11.64
C ARG A 86 -8.80 -6.35 11.46
N LEU A 87 -9.60 -5.34 11.85
CA LEU A 87 -9.20 -3.93 11.77
C LEU A 87 -7.89 -3.65 12.53
N SER A 88 -7.68 -4.28 13.70
CA SER A 88 -6.44 -4.15 14.47
C SER A 88 -5.19 -4.64 13.73
N HIS A 89 -5.33 -5.54 12.76
CA HIS A 89 -4.19 -6.00 11.98
C HIS A 89 -3.69 -4.94 10.97
N LEU A 90 -4.49 -3.93 10.63
CA LEU A 90 -4.04 -2.81 9.80
C LEU A 90 -2.97 -1.97 10.51
N GLU A 91 -2.95 -1.94 11.84
CA GLU A 91 -1.88 -1.29 12.61
C GLU A 91 -0.51 -1.85 12.24
N GLN A 92 -0.41 -3.16 12.03
CA GLN A 92 0.84 -3.82 11.65
C GLN A 92 1.33 -3.39 10.25
N ILE A 93 0.39 -3.11 9.32
CA ILE A 93 0.76 -2.53 8.02
C ILE A 93 1.28 -1.11 8.23
N VAL A 94 0.65 -0.34 9.11
CA VAL A 94 1.08 1.04 9.39
C VAL A 94 2.47 1.04 10.03
N GLU A 95 2.74 0.14 10.99
CA GLU A 95 4.07 -0.06 11.60
C GLU A 95 5.11 -0.45 10.55
N PHE A 96 4.79 -1.45 9.72
CA PHE A 96 5.65 -1.93 8.64
C PHE A 96 5.97 -0.83 7.61
N ASN A 97 5.00 0.03 7.31
CA ASN A 97 5.19 1.18 6.42
C ASN A 97 6.04 2.27 7.09
N ALA A 98 5.92 2.49 8.40
CA ALA A 98 6.73 3.46 9.14
C ALA A 98 8.24 3.13 9.11
N GLU A 99 8.60 1.86 8.98
CA GLU A 99 9.99 1.40 8.81
C GLU A 99 10.53 1.58 7.38
N ARG A 100 9.67 1.96 6.41
CA ARG A 100 9.98 1.96 4.98
C ARG A 100 9.57 3.26 4.27
N PRO A 101 10.11 4.42 4.68
CA PRO A 101 9.66 5.72 4.17
C PRO A 101 9.76 5.85 2.65
N GLY A 102 10.81 5.30 2.02
CA GLY A 102 10.97 5.34 0.57
C GLY A 102 9.84 4.63 -0.20
N ILE A 103 9.30 3.53 0.35
CA ILE A 103 8.17 2.81 -0.26
C ILE A 103 6.90 3.65 -0.15
N VAL A 104 6.62 4.19 1.04
CA VAL A 104 5.46 5.04 1.28
C VAL A 104 5.51 6.29 0.41
N GLN A 105 6.68 6.94 0.34
CA GLN A 105 6.90 8.12 -0.52
C GLN A 105 6.62 7.81 -2.00
N THR A 106 7.19 6.71 -2.51
CA THR A 106 6.99 6.28 -3.89
C THR A 106 5.50 6.08 -4.19
N PHE A 107 4.81 5.36 -3.30
CA PHE A 107 3.41 5.06 -3.50
C PHE A 107 2.53 6.30 -3.43
N THR A 108 2.72 7.17 -2.42
CA THR A 108 1.97 8.41 -2.24
C THR A 108 2.15 9.34 -3.44
N ALA A 109 3.39 9.51 -3.93
CA ALA A 109 3.67 10.32 -5.10
C ALA A 109 2.99 9.76 -6.36
N LEU A 110 3.09 8.46 -6.60
CA LEU A 110 2.48 7.81 -7.75
C LEU A 110 0.94 7.83 -7.70
N ALA A 111 0.34 7.66 -6.53
CA ALA A 111 -1.10 7.78 -6.34
C ALA A 111 -1.59 9.20 -6.72
N ALA A 112 -0.92 10.24 -6.21
CA ALA A 112 -1.22 11.62 -6.52
C ALA A 112 -1.03 11.93 -8.02
N GLU A 113 0.09 11.54 -8.63
CA GLU A 113 0.34 11.73 -10.07
C GLU A 113 -0.71 11.02 -10.94
N SER A 114 -1.21 9.86 -10.50
CA SER A 114 -2.22 9.06 -11.22
C SER A 114 -3.59 9.71 -11.29
N THR A 115 -3.86 10.73 -10.48
CA THR A 115 -5.10 11.53 -10.55
C THR A 115 -5.11 12.43 -11.78
N THR A 116 -3.94 12.76 -12.34
CA THR A 116 -3.79 13.67 -13.47
C THR A 116 -3.68 12.92 -14.80
N GLY A 117 -4.60 13.20 -15.75
CA GLY A 117 -4.48 12.83 -17.16
C GLY A 117 -4.31 11.33 -17.44
N GLN A 118 -3.35 11.01 -18.33
CA GLN A 118 -3.07 9.64 -18.81
C GLN A 118 -1.86 9.01 -18.10
N HIS A 119 -1.84 9.05 -16.77
CA HIS A 119 -0.74 8.40 -16.04
C HIS A 119 -0.79 6.87 -16.19
N PRO A 120 0.36 6.19 -16.44
CA PRO A 120 0.39 4.74 -16.66
C PRO A 120 -0.18 3.89 -15.52
N ALA A 121 -0.12 4.38 -14.28
CA ALA A 121 -0.63 3.67 -13.10
C ALA A 121 -2.09 4.02 -12.73
N ARG A 122 -2.80 4.85 -13.53
CA ARG A 122 -4.16 5.27 -13.20
C ARG A 122 -5.12 4.09 -13.05
N GLU A 123 -5.08 3.15 -13.98
CA GLU A 123 -5.92 1.95 -13.96
C GLU A 123 -5.65 1.12 -12.70
N TYR A 124 -4.37 0.84 -12.42
CA TYR A 124 -3.95 0.14 -11.21
C TYR A 124 -4.50 0.80 -9.93
N PHE A 125 -4.34 2.13 -9.75
CA PHE A 125 -4.84 2.80 -8.56
C PHE A 125 -6.37 2.83 -8.48
N THR A 126 -7.06 2.93 -9.63
CA THR A 126 -8.53 2.86 -9.67
C THR A 126 -9.03 1.51 -9.15
N GLU A 127 -8.46 0.42 -9.63
CA GLU A 127 -8.81 -0.94 -9.21
C GLU A 127 -8.41 -1.20 -7.76
N ARG A 128 -7.20 -0.79 -7.37
CA ARG A 128 -6.71 -0.93 -6.00
C ARG A 128 -7.60 -0.22 -4.98
N TYR A 129 -7.98 1.04 -5.22
CA TYR A 129 -8.88 1.75 -4.31
C TYR A 129 -10.30 1.14 -4.30
N ALA A 130 -10.77 0.60 -5.41
CA ALA A 130 -12.03 -0.14 -5.45
C ALA A 130 -11.96 -1.41 -4.57
N ALA A 131 -10.91 -2.21 -4.71
CA ALA A 131 -10.67 -3.39 -3.89
C ALA A 131 -10.49 -3.04 -2.41
N ALA A 132 -9.71 -1.99 -2.10
CA ALA A 132 -9.50 -1.53 -0.73
C ALA A 132 -10.81 -1.13 -0.03
N ARG A 133 -11.73 -0.45 -0.73
CA ARG A 133 -13.05 -0.11 -0.18
C ARG A 133 -13.84 -1.35 0.22
N VAL A 134 -13.81 -2.41 -0.59
CA VAL A 134 -14.51 -3.68 -0.28
C VAL A 134 -13.87 -4.34 0.94
N VAL A 135 -12.55 -4.50 0.94
CA VAL A 135 -11.82 -5.15 2.05
C VAL A 135 -12.04 -4.38 3.36
N PHE A 136 -11.93 -3.07 3.35
CA PHE A 136 -12.06 -2.26 4.57
C PHE A 136 -13.52 -2.21 5.05
N ALA A 137 -14.51 -2.23 4.16
CA ALA A 137 -15.90 -2.39 4.56
C ALA A 137 -16.14 -3.73 5.28
N GLU A 138 -15.54 -4.82 4.78
CA GLU A 138 -15.63 -6.12 5.46
C GLU A 138 -14.94 -6.12 6.84
N LEU A 139 -13.77 -5.49 6.97
CA LEU A 139 -13.09 -5.37 8.26
C LEU A 139 -13.91 -4.55 9.27
N LEU A 140 -14.48 -3.43 8.82
CA LEU A 140 -15.37 -2.60 9.64
C LEU A 140 -16.65 -3.35 10.04
N ARG A 141 -17.22 -4.13 9.13
CA ARG A 141 -18.40 -4.96 9.43
C ARG A 141 -18.09 -6.05 10.46
N LYS A 142 -16.93 -6.68 10.38
CA LYS A 142 -16.49 -7.67 11.38
C LYS A 142 -16.31 -7.05 12.76
N GLU A 143 -15.86 -5.78 12.84
CA GLU A 143 -15.59 -5.08 14.08
C GLU A 143 -16.84 -4.47 14.72
N PHE A 144 -17.69 -3.82 13.90
CA PHE A 144 -18.81 -2.98 14.36
C PHE A 144 -20.19 -3.50 13.94
N GLY A 145 -20.28 -4.57 13.13
CA GLY A 145 -21.54 -5.03 12.56
C GLY A 145 -21.99 -4.17 11.36
N ASP A 146 -23.30 -4.10 11.13
CA ASP A 146 -23.89 -3.41 9.97
C ASP A 146 -23.85 -1.87 10.08
N ARG A 147 -23.60 -1.34 11.28
CA ARG A 147 -23.45 0.09 11.54
C ARG A 147 -22.36 0.36 12.56
N LEU A 148 -21.55 1.35 12.28
CA LEU A 148 -20.59 1.91 13.23
C LEU A 148 -21.32 2.71 14.31
N PRO A 149 -20.72 2.92 15.50
CA PRO A 149 -21.30 3.73 16.58
C PRO A 149 -21.78 5.13 16.15
N GLY A 150 -21.09 5.76 15.17
CA GLY A 150 -21.53 7.02 14.57
C GLY A 150 -22.64 6.93 13.52
N GLY A 151 -23.31 5.77 13.38
CA GLY A 151 -24.44 5.55 12.48
C GLY A 151 -24.10 5.27 11.02
N LEU A 152 -22.83 5.38 10.60
CA LEU A 152 -22.39 5.07 9.24
C LEU A 152 -22.43 3.57 8.97
N THR A 153 -22.74 3.19 7.73
CA THR A 153 -22.50 1.80 7.30
C THR A 153 -21.01 1.56 7.03
N PRO A 154 -20.53 0.30 7.08
CA PRO A 154 -19.15 -0.05 6.71
C PRO A 154 -18.72 0.49 5.35
N GLU A 155 -19.61 0.46 4.34
CA GLU A 155 -19.34 0.98 3.00
C GLU A 155 -19.16 2.51 2.97
N GLN A 156 -19.88 3.23 3.83
CA GLN A 156 -19.73 4.68 3.98
C GLN A 156 -18.45 5.03 4.74
N ALA A 157 -18.05 4.22 5.70
CA ALA A 157 -16.86 4.44 6.51
C ALA A 157 -15.55 4.01 5.84
N ALA A 158 -15.58 3.00 4.97
CA ALA A 158 -14.38 2.48 4.31
C ALA A 158 -13.60 3.55 3.52
N PRO A 159 -14.20 4.42 2.67
CA PRO A 159 -13.47 5.49 2.01
C PRO A 159 -12.89 6.52 3.01
N LEU A 160 -13.51 6.74 4.16
CA LEU A 160 -12.98 7.64 5.19
C LEU A 160 -11.74 7.05 5.87
N LEU A 161 -11.74 5.74 6.13
CA LEU A 161 -10.57 5.03 6.65
C LEU A 161 -9.40 5.09 5.66
N ILE A 162 -9.66 4.89 4.37
CA ILE A 162 -8.64 5.02 3.31
C ILE A 162 -8.09 6.46 3.28
N ALA A 163 -8.96 7.46 3.28
CA ALA A 163 -8.56 8.87 3.25
C ALA A 163 -7.70 9.25 4.48
N MET A 164 -8.02 8.69 5.66
CA MET A 164 -7.21 8.87 6.87
C MET A 164 -5.83 8.25 6.69
N LEU A 165 -5.73 7.02 6.20
CA LEU A 165 -4.46 6.34 5.98
C LEU A 165 -3.58 7.10 4.97
N ASP A 166 -4.14 7.51 3.84
CA ASP A 166 -3.42 8.25 2.80
C ASP A 166 -2.97 9.63 3.31
N GLY A 167 -3.86 10.37 3.98
CA GLY A 167 -3.55 11.69 4.53
C GLY A 167 -2.51 11.64 5.65
N MET A 168 -2.54 10.62 6.49
CA MET A 168 -1.57 10.38 7.55
C MET A 168 -0.16 10.10 6.97
N GLN A 169 -0.06 9.30 5.91
CA GLN A 169 1.20 9.04 5.23
C GLN A 169 1.85 10.33 4.70
N ILE A 170 1.04 11.22 4.10
CA ILE A 170 1.52 12.51 3.61
C ILE A 170 2.07 13.36 4.77
N GLN A 171 1.32 13.49 5.87
CA GLN A 171 1.74 14.27 7.02
C GLN A 171 3.03 13.72 7.65
N TRP A 172 3.10 12.40 7.82
CA TRP A 172 4.29 11.75 8.33
C TRP A 172 5.53 11.95 7.44
N LEU A 173 5.38 11.81 6.12
CA LEU A 173 6.49 12.05 5.19
C LEU A 173 7.01 13.49 5.23
N LEU A 174 6.14 14.47 5.55
CA LEU A 174 6.52 15.88 5.66
C LEU A 174 7.10 16.25 7.03
N ALA A 175 6.68 15.56 8.11
CA ALA A 175 7.08 15.84 9.48
C ALA A 175 7.23 14.54 10.30
N PRO A 176 8.23 13.68 9.99
CA PRO A 176 8.35 12.35 10.58
C PRO A 176 8.62 12.37 12.09
N ASP A 177 9.20 13.45 12.61
CA ASP A 177 9.47 13.62 14.04
C ASP A 177 8.23 14.11 14.83
N GLU A 178 7.19 14.63 14.14
CA GLU A 178 5.98 15.17 14.74
C GLU A 178 4.77 14.23 14.59
N VAL A 179 4.76 13.38 13.59
CA VAL A 179 3.63 12.49 13.26
C VAL A 179 4.01 11.03 13.49
N ASP A 180 3.47 10.44 14.54
CA ASP A 180 3.54 8.99 14.80
C ASP A 180 2.38 8.29 14.07
N MET A 181 2.66 7.66 12.93
CA MET A 181 1.63 6.96 12.14
C MET A 181 0.91 5.85 12.91
N PRO A 182 1.59 4.93 13.62
CA PRO A 182 0.92 3.91 14.42
C PRO A 182 0.02 4.51 15.50
N ALA A 183 0.48 5.54 16.23
CA ALA A 183 -0.34 6.21 17.25
C ALA A 183 -1.55 6.92 16.64
N ALA A 184 -1.38 7.61 15.50
CA ALA A 184 -2.48 8.27 14.79
C ALA A 184 -3.54 7.27 14.32
N PHE A 185 -3.11 6.11 13.82
CA PHE A 185 -4.02 5.03 13.44
C PHE A 185 -4.82 4.50 14.64
N ARG A 186 -4.14 4.18 15.76
CA ARG A 186 -4.83 3.74 16.99
C ARG A 186 -5.85 4.76 17.48
N ASN A 187 -5.49 6.04 17.49
CA ASN A 187 -6.38 7.12 17.89
C ASN A 187 -7.61 7.22 16.97
N PHE A 188 -7.41 7.05 15.67
CA PHE A 188 -8.53 7.05 14.71
C PHE A 188 -9.47 5.85 14.93
N VAL A 189 -8.93 4.64 15.14
CA VAL A 189 -9.76 3.45 15.45
C VAL A 189 -10.54 3.66 16.75
N ALA A 190 -9.93 4.28 17.77
CA ALA A 190 -10.63 4.62 19.00
C ALA A 190 -11.77 5.63 18.79
N LEU A 191 -11.60 6.62 17.88
CA LEU A 191 -12.67 7.55 17.51
C LEU A 191 -13.83 6.84 16.79
N LEU A 192 -13.57 5.82 15.96
CA LEU A 192 -14.62 5.04 15.32
C LEU A 192 -15.50 4.29 16.34
N GLY A 193 -14.91 3.85 17.45
CA GLY A 193 -15.60 3.15 18.53
C GLY A 193 -16.28 4.07 19.57
N ALA A 194 -16.03 5.37 19.56
CA ALA A 194 -16.46 6.31 20.61
C ALA A 194 -17.90 6.88 20.41
N GLY A 195 -18.65 6.43 19.39
CA GLY A 195 -19.95 7.02 19.04
C GLY A 195 -21.08 6.87 20.07
N ASP A 196 -20.97 5.96 21.04
CA ASP A 196 -22.04 5.67 22.02
C ASP A 196 -22.25 6.74 23.10
N HIS A 197 -21.43 7.80 23.12
CA HIS A 197 -21.52 8.83 24.18
C HIS A 197 -22.33 10.08 23.81
N VAL A 198 -22.75 10.24 22.55
CA VAL A 198 -23.43 11.47 22.10
C VAL A 198 -24.96 11.35 22.24
N GLU A 199 -25.56 10.18 22.09
CA GLU A 199 -27.03 10.00 22.17
C GLU A 199 -27.57 10.05 23.62
N ASN A 200 -26.73 9.80 24.64
CA ASN A 200 -27.21 9.73 26.03
C ASN A 200 -27.28 11.12 26.75
N ARG A 201 -27.00 12.21 26.03
CA ARG A 201 -27.15 13.60 26.59
C ARG A 201 -28.42 14.30 26.15
N ALA A 202 -29.08 13.87 25.07
CA ALA A 202 -30.31 14.52 24.59
C ALA A 202 -31.59 14.09 25.34
N ASP A 203 -31.56 12.97 26.09
CA ASP A 203 -32.73 12.43 26.82
C ASP A 203 -32.75 12.83 28.33
N ARG A 204 -31.95 13.79 28.75
CA ARG A 204 -31.87 14.22 30.19
C ARG A 204 -32.12 15.71 30.45
N ASP A 205 -32.79 16.41 29.53
CA ASP A 205 -33.29 17.77 29.80
C ASP A 205 -34.82 17.84 29.66
#